data_56b928f8f2870dbff6aab6dc4cb71d51
#
_entry.id   56b928f8f2870dbff6aab6dc4cb71d51
#
_cell.length_a   1.000
_cell.length_b   1.000
_cell.length_c   1.000
_cell.angle_alpha   90.00
_cell.angle_beta   90.00
_cell.angle_gamma   90.00
#
_symmetry.space_group_name_H-M   'P 1'
#
loop_
_entity.id
_entity.type
_entity.pdbx_description
1 polymer ?
#
loop_
_entity_poly.entity_id
_entity_poly.type
_entity_poly.pdbx_seq_one_letter_code
_entity_poly.pdbx_strand_id
1 'polypeptide(L)'
;MNKITEQEMTELNALREQYSKSIFEIGQIQVSKHELENQLKMMESELSGLYADIATNHTRQNEYLTKIRTKYGEGTLDIQTGEILP
;
A
#
# COMPACT_ATOMS: atom_id res chain seq x y z
N MET A 1 48.22 38.28 -13.05
CA MET A 1 46.90 37.69 -12.82
C MET A 1 46.83 37.02 -11.48
N ASN A 2 45.75 37.23 -10.77
CA ASN A 2 45.52 36.56 -9.50
C ASN A 2 45.11 35.12 -9.74
N LYS A 3 45.73 34.20 -9.01
CA LYS A 3 45.32 32.79 -9.03
C LYS A 3 45.03 32.36 -7.62
N ILE A 4 44.06 31.48 -7.47
CA ILE A 4 43.83 30.85 -6.17
C ILE A 4 44.93 29.86 -5.85
N THR A 5 45.10 29.55 -4.57
CA THR A 5 46.13 28.62 -4.12
C THR A 5 45.74 27.19 -4.46
N GLU A 6 46.71 26.27 -4.43
CA GLU A 6 46.44 24.84 -4.63
C GLU A 6 45.48 24.31 -3.57
N GLN A 7 45.59 24.74 -2.33
CA GLN A 7 44.71 24.34 -1.26
C GLN A 7 43.26 24.81 -1.52
N GLU A 8 43.12 26.06 -1.97
CA GLU A 8 41.81 26.60 -2.33
C GLU A 8 41.20 25.83 -3.49
N MET A 9 41.99 25.47 -4.50
CA MET A 9 41.55 24.67 -5.62
C MET A 9 41.09 23.28 -5.19
N THR A 10 41.83 22.63 -4.29
CA THR A 10 41.47 21.32 -3.75
C THR A 10 40.18 21.38 -2.99
N GLU A 11 39.97 22.39 -2.16
CA GLU A 11 38.71 22.57 -1.42
C GLU A 11 37.54 22.82 -2.36
N LEU A 12 37.74 23.65 -3.37
CA LEU A 12 36.70 23.94 -4.35
C LEU A 12 36.28 22.68 -5.12
N ASN A 13 37.28 21.89 -5.54
CA ASN A 13 37.01 20.64 -6.24
C ASN A 13 36.28 19.65 -5.36
N ALA A 14 36.65 19.53 -4.09
CA ALA A 14 35.96 18.67 -3.14
C ALA A 14 34.48 19.08 -2.96
N LEU A 15 34.23 20.39 -2.85
CA LEU A 15 32.85 20.90 -2.75
C LEU A 15 32.02 20.62 -4.01
N ARG A 16 32.64 20.74 -5.16
CA ARG A 16 32.00 20.44 -6.44
C ARG A 16 31.65 18.96 -6.55
N GLU A 17 32.55 18.10 -6.11
CA GLU A 17 32.30 16.65 -6.11
C GLU A 17 31.16 16.28 -5.15
N GLN A 18 31.14 16.86 -3.96
CA GLN A 18 30.08 16.67 -2.99
C GLN A 18 28.72 17.13 -3.54
N TYR A 19 28.72 18.30 -4.20
CA TYR A 19 27.51 18.83 -4.83
C TYR A 19 26.98 17.88 -5.90
N SER A 20 27.84 17.42 -6.80
CA SER A 20 27.46 16.49 -7.86
C SER A 20 26.97 15.17 -7.30
N LYS A 21 27.62 14.65 -6.27
CA LYS A 21 27.22 13.42 -5.59
C LYS A 21 25.84 13.56 -4.96
N SER A 22 25.59 14.69 -4.29
CA SER A 22 24.29 14.95 -3.67
C SER A 22 23.17 15.03 -4.71
N ILE A 23 23.43 15.70 -5.85
CA ILE A 23 22.47 15.78 -6.95
C ILE A 23 22.17 14.38 -7.48
N PHE A 24 23.16 13.55 -7.65
CA PHE A 24 23.00 12.17 -8.11
C PHE A 24 22.17 11.34 -7.12
N GLU A 25 22.48 11.45 -5.83
CA GLU A 25 21.75 10.74 -4.78
C GLU A 25 20.28 11.17 -4.71
N ILE A 26 20.03 12.48 -4.83
CA ILE A 26 18.65 12.99 -4.90
C ILE A 26 17.89 12.35 -6.07
N GLY A 27 18.55 12.28 -7.24
CA GLY A 27 17.94 11.66 -8.42
C GLY A 27 17.57 10.19 -8.18
N GLN A 28 18.48 9.44 -7.56
CA GLN A 28 18.22 8.04 -7.24
C GLN A 28 17.05 7.88 -6.26
N ILE A 29 17.02 8.71 -5.23
CA ILE A 29 15.95 8.70 -4.22
C ILE A 29 14.61 9.06 -4.87
N GLN A 30 14.59 10.03 -5.77
CA GLN A 30 13.36 10.42 -6.49
C GLN A 30 12.81 9.27 -7.32
N VAL A 31 13.67 8.52 -8.00
CA VAL A 31 13.26 7.34 -8.76
C VAL A 31 12.69 6.27 -7.84
N SER A 32 13.36 5.96 -6.74
CA SER A 32 12.90 4.98 -5.75
C SER A 32 11.57 5.39 -5.13
N LYS A 33 11.44 6.67 -4.81
CA LYS A 33 10.19 7.22 -4.28
C LYS A 33 9.02 7.02 -5.26
N HIS A 34 9.27 7.30 -6.53
CA HIS A 34 8.26 7.14 -7.57
C HIS A 34 7.80 5.68 -7.69
N GLU A 35 8.75 4.74 -7.63
CA GLU A 35 8.44 3.31 -7.66
C GLU A 35 7.60 2.88 -6.45
N LEU A 36 7.95 3.38 -5.26
CA LEU A 36 7.19 3.10 -4.04
C LEU A 36 5.78 3.70 -4.09
N GLU A 37 5.63 4.89 -4.64
CA GLU A 37 4.32 5.51 -4.84
C GLU A 37 3.44 4.68 -5.77
N ASN A 38 4.02 4.14 -6.84
CA ASN A 38 3.30 3.25 -7.75
C ASN A 38 2.88 1.95 -7.06
N GLN A 39 3.77 1.34 -6.27
CA GLN A 39 3.45 0.14 -5.49
C GLN A 39 2.33 0.42 -4.50
N LEU A 40 2.37 1.57 -3.84
CA LEU A 40 1.33 1.98 -2.89
C LEU A 40 -0.03 2.11 -3.59
N LYS A 41 -0.06 2.73 -4.77
CA LYS A 41 -1.30 2.85 -5.54
C LYS A 41 -1.88 1.49 -5.91
N MET A 42 -1.03 0.55 -6.29
CA MET A 42 -1.47 -0.82 -6.59
C MET A 42 -2.07 -1.50 -5.38
N MET A 43 -1.42 -1.37 -4.21
CA MET A 43 -1.92 -1.91 -2.96
C MET A 43 -3.25 -1.29 -2.55
N GLU A 44 -3.41 0.02 -2.70
CA GLU A 44 -4.65 0.74 -2.41
C GLU A 44 -5.79 0.25 -3.31
N SER A 45 -5.50 0.01 -4.59
CA SER A 45 -6.46 -0.54 -5.53
C SER A 45 -6.90 -1.95 -5.12
N GLU A 46 -5.95 -2.80 -4.73
CA GLU A 46 -6.24 -4.16 -4.26
C GLU A 46 -7.09 -4.14 -2.98
N LEU A 47 -6.75 -3.27 -2.04
CA LEU A 47 -7.53 -3.10 -0.80
C LEU A 47 -8.96 -2.67 -1.10
N SER A 48 -9.13 -1.71 -2.00
CA SER A 48 -10.45 -1.24 -2.40
C SER A 48 -11.31 -2.38 -2.97
N GLY A 49 -10.70 -3.21 -3.83
CA GLY A 49 -11.37 -4.39 -4.38
C GLY A 49 -11.76 -5.40 -3.31
N LEU A 50 -10.87 -5.67 -2.36
CA LEU A 50 -11.13 -6.60 -1.27
C LEU A 50 -12.21 -6.10 -0.31
N TYR A 51 -12.20 -4.81 0.01
CA TYR A 51 -13.27 -4.23 0.82
C TYR A 51 -14.63 -4.34 0.14
N ALA A 52 -14.69 -4.13 -1.18
CA ALA A 52 -15.91 -4.33 -1.96
C ALA A 52 -16.37 -5.79 -1.92
N ASP A 53 -15.43 -6.73 -2.02
CA ASP A 53 -15.72 -8.17 -1.94
C ASP A 53 -16.29 -8.55 -0.56
N ILE A 54 -15.72 -7.99 0.52
CA ILE A 54 -16.22 -8.22 1.89
C ILE A 54 -17.66 -7.73 2.00
N ALA A 55 -17.97 -6.53 1.50
CA ALA A 55 -19.32 -5.98 1.54
C ALA A 55 -20.31 -6.86 0.76
N THR A 56 -19.92 -7.30 -0.44
CA THR A 56 -20.73 -8.19 -1.26
C THR A 56 -20.97 -9.53 -0.56
N ASN A 57 -19.92 -10.10 0.01
CA ASN A 57 -20.02 -11.37 0.73
C ASN A 57 -20.94 -11.26 1.94
N HIS A 58 -20.83 -10.18 2.70
CA HIS A 58 -21.70 -9.93 3.86
C HIS A 58 -23.19 -9.87 3.45
N THR A 59 -23.49 -9.17 2.37
CA THR A 59 -24.83 -9.09 1.82
C THR A 59 -25.36 -10.47 1.42
N ARG A 60 -24.52 -11.27 0.74
CA ARG A 60 -24.87 -12.62 0.33
C ARG A 60 -25.12 -13.53 1.53
N GLN A 61 -24.30 -13.42 2.57
CA GLN A 61 -24.49 -14.19 3.80
C GLN A 61 -25.83 -13.86 4.44
N ASN A 62 -26.19 -12.58 4.54
CA ASN A 62 -27.45 -12.15 5.11
C ASN A 62 -28.65 -12.62 4.30
N GLU A 63 -28.56 -12.56 2.97
CA GLU A 63 -29.61 -13.06 2.08
C GLU A 63 -29.78 -14.57 2.26
N TYR A 64 -28.69 -15.30 2.35
CA TYR A 64 -28.72 -16.74 2.52
C TYR A 64 -29.31 -17.15 3.87
N LEU A 65 -28.94 -16.44 4.93
CA LEU A 65 -29.49 -16.66 6.26
C LEU A 65 -31.00 -16.39 6.28
N THR A 66 -31.45 -15.38 5.56
CA THR A 66 -32.88 -15.09 5.41
C THR A 66 -33.61 -16.25 4.72
N LYS A 67 -33.01 -16.80 3.66
CA LYS A 67 -33.56 -17.99 2.99
C LYS A 67 -33.67 -19.19 3.93
N ILE A 68 -32.64 -19.40 4.74
CA ILE A 68 -32.63 -20.49 5.72
C ILE A 68 -33.75 -20.29 6.74
N ARG A 69 -33.93 -19.09 7.27
CA ARG A 69 -34.99 -18.77 8.21
C ARG A 69 -36.35 -18.99 7.60
N THR A 70 -36.53 -18.59 6.35
CA THR A 70 -37.79 -18.80 5.64
C THR A 70 -38.12 -20.28 5.45
N LYS A 71 -37.09 -21.10 5.18
CA LYS A 71 -37.24 -22.52 4.94
C LYS A 71 -37.43 -23.34 6.22
N TYR A 72 -36.69 -23.02 7.27
CA TYR A 72 -36.62 -23.83 8.50
C TYR A 72 -37.22 -23.17 9.73
N GLY A 73 -37.68 -21.93 9.61
CA GLY A 73 -38.21 -21.16 10.74
C GLY A 73 -37.13 -20.48 11.55
N GLU A 74 -37.53 -19.82 12.63
CA GLU A 74 -36.62 -19.11 13.51
C GLU A 74 -35.95 -20.10 14.46
N GLY A 75 -34.66 -19.81 14.72
CA GLY A 75 -33.83 -20.58 15.62
C GLY A 75 -32.41 -20.18 15.45
N THR A 76 -31.52 -20.76 16.21
CA THR A 76 -30.08 -20.49 16.12
C THR A 76 -29.44 -21.55 15.24
N LEU A 77 -28.75 -21.10 14.18
CA LEU A 77 -28.01 -22.00 13.32
C LEU A 77 -26.65 -22.32 13.93
N ASP A 78 -26.36 -23.62 14.12
CA ASP A 78 -25.02 -24.07 14.45
C ASP A 78 -24.25 -24.22 13.14
N ILE A 79 -23.29 -23.35 12.91
CA ILE A 79 -22.51 -23.31 11.66
C ILE A 79 -21.64 -24.55 11.50
N GLN A 80 -21.22 -25.16 12.60
CA GLN A 80 -20.35 -26.35 12.56
C GLN A 80 -21.10 -27.61 12.18
N THR A 81 -22.31 -27.78 12.66
CA THR A 81 -23.10 -29.01 12.43
C THR A 81 -24.20 -28.82 11.38
N GLY A 82 -24.59 -27.58 11.10
CA GLY A 82 -25.71 -27.26 10.25
C GLY A 82 -27.08 -27.45 10.93
N GLU A 83 -27.11 -27.77 12.23
CA GLU A 83 -28.35 -27.90 12.97
C GLU A 83 -28.97 -26.58 13.33
N ILE A 84 -30.29 -26.52 13.29
CA ILE A 84 -31.05 -25.35 13.74
C ILE A 84 -31.58 -25.63 15.13
N LEU A 85 -31.10 -24.86 16.10
CA LEU A 85 -31.47 -24.98 17.49
C LEU A 85 -32.68 -24.12 17.82
N PRO A 86 -33.62 -24.59 18.61
CA PRO A 86 -34.79 -23.80 19.00
C PRO A 86 -34.48 -22.54 19.80
#